data_b11c51d178679ef8cd154afea9656d22
#
_entry.id   b11c51d178679ef8cd154afea9656d22
#
_cell.length_a   1.000
_cell.length_b   1.000
_cell.length_c   1.000
_cell.angle_alpha   90.00
_cell.angle_beta   90.00
_cell.angle_gamma   90.00
#
_symmetry.space_group_name_H-M   'P 1'
#
loop_
_entity.id
_entity.type
_entity.pdbx_description
1 polymer ?
#
loop_
_entity_poly.entity_id
_entity_poly.type
_entity_poly.pdbx_seq_one_letter_code
_entity_poly.pdbx_strand_id
1 'polypeptide(L)'
;MKKKEGVKRSITVLFSEDGFLEWFSRGRPLWIIILLLAACNSGNHSDKLKGDIRHVIVIGIDGMSVFGVRNARTPTLDRLMKEGSYTLRARGVLPTSSSSNWASMISGAGPEQHGVTSNDWERDAFILPAVTEGEESIFPTIFSVVKKAHPERISGAVYQWGGFGRLVEKSFVDFDRATKDEWETAEIAEKFIKEQHPVFTFIHFDHVDHAGHHDGHKTEKYLEAVTVADSLIGRIIESVKESGMIDNTLVIVSSDHGGIGYGHGGETPDEIEIPFIVWGKGIKKGHEIKHTVFTYDIAATVAFALGIDLPYEWIGRPVKSAFTGHPEPDIIQSKNYLAGPSIYPLPRLYEPAGGLYIDTTALVKIESREDGAKIVYTLDGTDPGENSTVYKEPFMLEQSTVVSAIVIKEHLQSKIERGYYRVASSGDKNGVHYRYYEGEGWKRLPLFDALEPIKSGKTYEIRINDIPARDEQFAILYNGYLQIDSKENIPTTSPPMTEVSYLLTVR
;
A
#
# COMPACT_ATOMS: atom_id res chain seq x y z
N MET A 1 -4.33 -33.04 38.53
CA MET A 1 -4.62 -34.34 37.92
C MET A 1 -6.11 -34.48 37.70
N LYS A 2 -6.53 -35.02 36.62
CA LYS A 2 -7.84 -35.21 35.97
C LYS A 2 -8.18 -34.12 34.94
N LYS A 3 -7.84 -34.43 33.71
CA LYS A 3 -8.40 -33.86 32.48
C LYS A 3 -9.93 -34.06 32.49
N LYS A 4 -10.67 -32.98 32.16
CA LYS A 4 -12.07 -33.10 31.75
C LYS A 4 -12.09 -32.97 30.21
N GLU A 5 -12.30 -34.09 29.54
CA GLU A 5 -12.65 -34.16 28.13
C GLU A 5 -14.08 -33.70 27.96
N GLY A 6 -14.28 -32.67 27.17
CA GLY A 6 -15.62 -32.23 26.74
C GLY A 6 -16.10 -33.03 25.54
N VAL A 7 -17.06 -33.91 25.76
CA VAL A 7 -17.70 -34.68 24.70
C VAL A 7 -18.64 -33.77 23.91
N LYS A 8 -18.30 -33.49 22.66
CA LYS A 8 -19.25 -32.94 21.69
C LYS A 8 -20.21 -34.04 21.26
N ARG A 9 -21.48 -33.96 21.67
CA ARG A 9 -22.53 -34.81 21.14
C ARG A 9 -23.16 -34.15 19.93
N SER A 10 -22.91 -34.70 18.73
CA SER A 10 -23.73 -34.42 17.55
C SER A 10 -25.03 -35.25 17.65
N ILE A 11 -26.18 -34.61 17.62
CA ILE A 11 -27.48 -35.29 17.51
C ILE A 11 -27.85 -35.30 16.03
N THR A 12 -27.70 -36.45 15.38
CA THR A 12 -28.24 -36.68 14.04
C THR A 12 -29.61 -37.30 14.20
N VAL A 13 -30.68 -36.61 13.80
CA VAL A 13 -32.01 -37.13 13.76
C VAL A 13 -32.31 -37.62 12.35
N LEU A 14 -32.30 -38.95 12.16
CA LEU A 14 -32.74 -39.61 10.92
C LEU A 14 -34.22 -39.95 11.06
N PHE A 15 -35.05 -39.35 10.26
CA PHE A 15 -36.46 -39.76 10.11
C PHE A 15 -36.55 -40.69 8.89
N SER A 16 -37.09 -41.91 9.09
CA SER A 16 -37.59 -42.72 7.99
C SER A 16 -39.01 -42.29 7.66
N GLU A 17 -39.47 -42.47 6.40
CA GLU A 17 -40.80 -42.04 5.96
C GLU A 17 -41.92 -42.63 6.79
N ASP A 18 -41.77 -43.82 7.34
CA ASP A 18 -42.77 -44.49 8.20
C ASP A 18 -42.87 -43.87 9.61
N GLY A 19 -41.84 -43.24 10.11
CA GLY A 19 -41.81 -42.58 11.42
C GLY A 19 -42.59 -41.25 11.48
N PHE A 20 -42.80 -40.61 10.33
CA PHE A 20 -43.47 -39.33 10.25
C PHE A 20 -44.97 -39.42 10.40
N LEU A 21 -45.61 -40.51 9.89
CA LEU A 21 -47.05 -40.78 10.00
C LEU A 21 -47.45 -41.25 11.41
N GLU A 22 -46.58 -42.02 12.09
CA GLU A 22 -46.88 -42.46 13.49
C GLU A 22 -46.82 -41.32 14.51
N TRP A 23 -46.04 -40.27 14.22
CA TRP A 23 -45.87 -39.10 15.09
C TRP A 23 -47.16 -38.26 15.18
N PHE A 24 -47.93 -38.16 14.06
CA PHE A 24 -49.20 -37.45 14.01
C PHE A 24 -50.35 -38.20 14.70
N SER A 25 -50.30 -39.53 14.73
CA SER A 25 -51.34 -40.33 15.31
C SER A 25 -51.40 -40.27 16.85
N ARG A 26 -50.41 -39.73 17.53
CA ARG A 26 -50.29 -39.66 19.00
C ARG A 26 -50.69 -38.30 19.60
N GLY A 27 -51.45 -37.47 18.88
CA GLY A 27 -52.05 -36.24 19.41
C GLY A 27 -51.09 -35.18 20.00
N ARG A 28 -49.85 -35.10 19.52
CA ARG A 28 -48.88 -34.06 19.97
C ARG A 28 -49.17 -32.73 19.30
N PRO A 29 -49.14 -31.61 20.04
CA PRO A 29 -49.62 -30.33 19.53
C PRO A 29 -48.70 -29.79 18.40
N LEU A 30 -49.35 -29.31 17.35
CA LEU A 30 -48.78 -28.73 16.11
C LEU A 30 -47.73 -27.59 16.35
N TRP A 31 -47.79 -27.04 17.56
CA TRP A 31 -46.92 -25.95 18.01
C TRP A 31 -45.40 -26.26 17.96
N ILE A 32 -45.02 -27.55 18.12
CA ILE A 32 -43.60 -27.93 18.10
C ILE A 32 -43.03 -27.88 16.68
N ILE A 33 -43.86 -28.18 15.67
CA ILE A 33 -43.42 -28.07 14.26
C ILE A 33 -43.32 -26.61 13.85
N ILE A 34 -44.22 -25.74 14.33
CA ILE A 34 -44.16 -24.30 14.07
C ILE A 34 -42.94 -23.67 14.73
N LEU A 35 -42.56 -24.13 15.94
CA LEU A 35 -41.33 -23.68 16.61
C LEU A 35 -40.05 -24.18 15.90
N LEU A 36 -40.05 -25.39 15.34
CA LEU A 36 -38.92 -25.90 14.56
C LEU A 36 -38.79 -25.23 13.19
N LEU A 37 -39.92 -24.91 12.53
CA LEU A 37 -39.93 -24.15 11.28
C LEU A 37 -39.56 -22.66 11.49
N ALA A 38 -39.91 -22.08 12.65
CA ALA A 38 -39.47 -20.74 13.02
C ALA A 38 -37.98 -20.69 13.38
N ALA A 39 -37.39 -21.77 13.92
CA ALA A 39 -35.96 -21.86 14.19
C ALA A 39 -35.11 -22.13 12.94
N CYS A 40 -35.70 -22.76 11.89
CA CYS A 40 -35.01 -22.92 10.59
C CYS A 40 -35.05 -21.66 9.70
N ASN A 41 -35.87 -20.67 10.04
CA ASN A 41 -35.94 -19.41 9.32
C ASN A 41 -35.01 -18.31 9.89
N SER A 42 -34.12 -18.65 10.80
CA SER A 42 -33.03 -17.78 11.29
C SER A 42 -31.74 -17.90 10.44
N GLY A 43 -31.89 -18.23 9.18
CA GLY A 43 -30.80 -18.28 8.23
C GLY A 43 -30.99 -17.21 7.12
N ASN A 44 -30.10 -16.30 7.01
CA ASN A 44 -30.00 -15.23 6.03
C ASN A 44 -30.93 -14.03 6.24
N HIS A 45 -30.78 -13.31 7.34
CA HIS A 45 -30.92 -11.86 7.20
C HIS A 45 -29.79 -11.44 6.24
N SER A 46 -30.18 -11.13 4.99
CA SER A 46 -29.28 -10.43 4.08
C SER A 46 -28.84 -9.16 4.82
N ASP A 47 -27.57 -9.11 5.16
CA ASP A 47 -26.88 -8.03 5.86
C ASP A 47 -26.74 -6.81 4.93
N LYS A 48 -27.72 -6.60 4.06
CA LYS A 48 -27.80 -5.53 3.07
C LYS A 48 -28.29 -4.27 3.76
N LEU A 49 -27.60 -3.18 3.54
CA LEU A 49 -28.12 -1.85 3.86
C LEU A 49 -29.40 -1.65 3.06
N LYS A 50 -30.54 -1.43 3.74
CA LYS A 50 -31.81 -1.16 3.07
C LYS A 50 -31.75 0.23 2.42
N GLY A 51 -31.38 0.29 1.14
CA GLY A 51 -31.78 1.29 0.16
C GLY A 51 -31.61 2.78 0.42
N ASP A 52 -30.90 3.18 1.48
CA ASP A 52 -30.75 4.61 1.81
C ASP A 52 -29.60 5.29 1.08
N ILE A 53 -28.57 4.52 0.64
CA ILE A 53 -27.45 5.03 -0.15
C ILE A 53 -27.76 4.76 -1.63
N ARG A 54 -27.78 5.83 -2.41
CA ARG A 54 -28.10 5.78 -3.84
C ARG A 54 -26.90 6.12 -4.73
N HIS A 55 -25.91 6.77 -4.15
CA HIS A 55 -24.74 7.27 -4.85
C HIS A 55 -23.50 6.94 -4.04
N VAL A 56 -22.48 6.44 -4.71
CA VAL A 56 -21.16 6.22 -4.10
C VAL A 56 -20.10 6.88 -4.96
N ILE A 57 -19.27 7.71 -4.34
CA ILE A 57 -18.15 8.39 -4.98
C ILE A 57 -16.87 7.92 -4.29
N VAL A 58 -15.97 7.34 -5.05
CA VAL A 58 -14.62 6.99 -4.62
C VAL A 58 -13.65 8.01 -5.18
N ILE A 59 -12.88 8.65 -4.31
CA ILE A 59 -11.84 9.60 -4.67
C ILE A 59 -10.50 8.98 -4.29
N GLY A 60 -9.73 8.60 -5.32
CA GLY A 60 -8.40 8.03 -5.20
C GLY A 60 -7.34 9.10 -5.44
N ILE A 61 -6.40 9.23 -4.51
CA ILE A 61 -5.27 10.15 -4.62
C ILE A 61 -3.99 9.30 -4.71
N ASP A 62 -3.38 9.29 -5.88
CA ASP A 62 -2.16 8.51 -6.13
C ASP A 62 -1.02 8.99 -5.23
N GLY A 63 -0.33 8.06 -4.58
CA GLY A 63 0.83 8.35 -3.74
C GLY A 63 0.56 9.15 -2.45
N MET A 64 -0.71 9.35 -2.04
CA MET A 64 -1.04 10.10 -0.82
C MET A 64 -0.80 9.26 0.43
N SER A 65 0.38 9.43 1.01
CA SER A 65 0.78 8.71 2.23
C SER A 65 0.04 9.21 3.48
N VAL A 66 0.03 8.35 4.51
CA VAL A 66 -0.45 8.74 5.86
C VAL A 66 0.36 9.90 6.43
N PHE A 67 1.67 9.98 6.12
CA PHE A 67 2.48 11.14 6.50
C PHE A 67 1.95 12.43 5.87
N GLY A 68 1.58 12.40 4.59
CA GLY A 68 0.98 13.54 3.89
C GLY A 68 -0.30 14.01 4.56
N VAL A 69 -1.24 13.11 4.86
CA VAL A 69 -2.51 13.43 5.54
C VAL A 69 -2.28 14.05 6.93
N ARG A 70 -1.27 13.58 7.67
CA ARG A 70 -0.99 14.08 9.05
C ARG A 70 -0.24 15.41 9.09
N ASN A 71 0.53 15.75 8.06
CA ASN A 71 1.47 16.87 8.10
C ASN A 71 1.15 17.99 7.11
N ALA A 72 0.36 17.73 6.06
CA ALA A 72 -0.13 18.78 5.19
C ALA A 72 -1.33 19.53 5.81
N ARG A 73 -1.69 20.67 5.23
CA ARG A 73 -2.90 21.39 5.60
C ARG A 73 -4.11 20.75 4.91
N THR A 74 -4.88 19.95 5.63
CA THR A 74 -5.97 19.13 5.09
C THR A 74 -7.31 19.34 5.79
N PRO A 75 -7.87 20.58 5.79
CA PRO A 75 -9.10 20.89 6.52
C PRO A 75 -10.33 20.09 6.03
N THR A 76 -10.37 19.68 4.76
CA THR A 76 -11.44 18.83 4.23
C THR A 76 -11.34 17.43 4.79
N LEU A 77 -10.17 16.77 4.71
CA LEU A 77 -9.95 15.43 5.25
C LEU A 77 -10.16 15.41 6.77
N ASP A 78 -9.69 16.42 7.50
CA ASP A 78 -9.92 16.55 8.94
C ASP A 78 -11.42 16.57 9.27
N ARG A 79 -12.20 17.35 8.51
CA ARG A 79 -13.66 17.38 8.64
C ARG A 79 -14.29 16.03 8.31
N LEU A 80 -13.87 15.39 7.21
CA LEU A 80 -14.39 14.07 6.83
C LEU A 80 -14.10 13.00 7.89
N MET A 81 -12.92 13.00 8.49
CA MET A 81 -12.56 12.09 9.59
C MET A 81 -13.39 12.38 10.84
N LYS A 82 -13.62 13.65 11.16
CA LYS A 82 -14.45 14.05 12.31
C LYS A 82 -15.93 13.72 12.14
N GLU A 83 -16.45 13.82 10.93
CA GLU A 83 -17.87 13.61 10.62
C GLU A 83 -18.18 12.22 10.06
N GLY A 84 -17.16 11.41 9.79
CA GLY A 84 -17.22 10.08 9.21
C GLY A 84 -16.47 9.02 10.00
N SER A 85 -16.14 7.93 9.33
CA SER A 85 -15.30 6.85 9.86
C SER A 85 -14.00 6.78 9.08
N TYR A 86 -12.90 6.45 9.75
CA TYR A 86 -11.59 6.44 9.10
C TYR A 86 -10.61 5.46 9.75
N THR A 87 -9.58 5.11 9.00
CA THR A 87 -8.32 4.58 9.53
C THR A 87 -7.16 5.16 8.71
N LEU A 88 -6.08 5.49 9.39
CA LEU A 88 -4.80 5.86 8.78
C LEU A 88 -3.81 4.68 8.79
N ARG A 89 -4.34 3.46 8.88
CA ARG A 89 -3.58 2.20 8.87
C ARG A 89 -4.18 1.18 7.90
N ALA A 90 -4.92 1.64 6.90
CA ALA A 90 -5.31 0.77 5.81
C ALA A 90 -4.05 0.38 5.02
N ARG A 91 -4.10 -0.71 4.29
CA ARG A 91 -2.95 -1.24 3.57
C ARG A 91 -3.25 -1.41 2.10
N GLY A 92 -2.29 -0.99 1.28
CA GLY A 92 -2.18 -1.42 -0.10
C GLY A 92 -1.82 -2.90 -0.22
N VAL A 93 -1.69 -3.38 -1.45
CA VAL A 93 -1.15 -4.71 -1.78
C VAL A 93 0.33 -4.58 -2.18
N LEU A 94 1.02 -5.72 -2.22
CA LEU A 94 2.39 -5.79 -2.74
C LEU A 94 2.37 -6.32 -4.19
N PRO A 95 3.21 -5.75 -5.05
CA PRO A 95 4.06 -4.57 -4.82
C PRO A 95 3.21 -3.30 -4.62
N THR A 96 3.77 -2.31 -3.90
CA THR A 96 3.12 -1.00 -3.71
C THR A 96 3.26 -0.13 -4.96
N SER A 97 2.81 -0.68 -6.09
CA SER A 97 2.77 -0.01 -7.40
C SER A 97 1.34 0.41 -7.75
N SER A 98 1.19 1.50 -8.50
CA SER A 98 -0.10 2.10 -8.80
C SER A 98 -1.04 1.14 -9.51
N SER A 99 -0.62 0.47 -10.61
CA SER A 99 -1.50 -0.46 -11.34
C SER A 99 -2.01 -1.60 -10.47
N SER A 100 -1.13 -2.22 -9.65
CA SER A 100 -1.51 -3.34 -8.77
C SER A 100 -2.53 -2.91 -7.72
N ASN A 101 -2.33 -1.75 -7.12
CA ASN A 101 -3.19 -1.24 -6.07
C ASN A 101 -4.50 -0.65 -6.59
N TRP A 102 -4.48 0.08 -7.70
CA TRP A 102 -5.71 0.54 -8.36
C TRP A 102 -6.56 -0.62 -8.88
N ALA A 103 -5.94 -1.64 -9.49
CA ALA A 103 -6.64 -2.85 -9.89
C ALA A 103 -7.28 -3.53 -8.68
N SER A 104 -6.55 -3.68 -7.58
CA SER A 104 -7.08 -4.26 -6.34
C SER A 104 -8.25 -3.45 -5.78
N MET A 105 -8.16 -2.11 -5.81
CA MET A 105 -9.18 -1.20 -5.30
C MET A 105 -10.51 -1.33 -6.04
N ILE A 106 -10.45 -1.49 -7.36
CA ILE A 106 -11.67 -1.58 -8.17
C ILE A 106 -12.16 -3.01 -8.40
N SER A 107 -11.34 -4.04 -8.15
CA SER A 107 -11.70 -5.44 -8.39
C SER A 107 -11.99 -6.26 -7.13
N GLY A 108 -11.78 -5.70 -5.93
CA GLY A 108 -12.00 -6.44 -4.69
C GLY A 108 -11.11 -7.69 -4.51
N ALA A 109 -9.98 -7.74 -5.19
CA ALA A 109 -9.06 -8.88 -5.25
C ALA A 109 -7.60 -8.42 -5.16
N GLY A 110 -6.66 -9.34 -4.91
CA GLY A 110 -5.23 -9.06 -4.89
C GLY A 110 -4.55 -9.30 -6.25
N PRO A 111 -3.29 -8.87 -6.41
CA PRO A 111 -2.50 -9.05 -7.64
C PRO A 111 -2.40 -10.50 -8.10
N GLU A 112 -2.34 -11.44 -7.17
CA GLU A 112 -2.32 -12.87 -7.44
C GLU A 112 -3.63 -13.40 -8.05
N GLN A 113 -4.74 -12.64 -7.95
CA GLN A 113 -6.03 -13.01 -8.51
C GLN A 113 -6.32 -12.24 -9.80
N HIS A 114 -6.17 -10.92 -9.80
CA HIS A 114 -6.48 -10.11 -10.99
C HIS A 114 -5.33 -10.02 -12.01
N GLY A 115 -4.14 -10.51 -11.68
CA GLY A 115 -3.01 -10.61 -12.61
C GLY A 115 -2.24 -9.31 -12.87
N VAL A 116 -2.66 -8.18 -12.31
CA VAL A 116 -1.98 -6.88 -12.47
C VAL A 116 -0.89 -6.75 -11.43
N THR A 117 0.36 -7.01 -11.80
CA THR A 117 1.51 -7.13 -10.88
C THR A 117 2.53 -6.01 -10.99
N SER A 118 2.40 -5.12 -11.97
CA SER A 118 3.31 -3.99 -12.17
C SER A 118 2.64 -2.87 -12.97
N ASN A 119 3.32 -1.71 -13.05
CA ASN A 119 2.88 -0.61 -13.92
C ASN A 119 3.09 -0.88 -15.42
N ASP A 120 3.83 -1.93 -15.78
CA ASP A 120 4.02 -2.36 -17.17
C ASP A 120 2.93 -3.31 -17.67
N TRP A 121 1.97 -3.66 -16.82
CA TRP A 121 0.86 -4.52 -17.20
C TRP A 121 -0.01 -3.87 -18.28
N GLU A 122 -0.30 -4.64 -19.32
CA GLU A 122 -1.29 -4.29 -20.37
C GLU A 122 -2.29 -5.41 -20.53
N ARG A 123 -3.45 -5.12 -21.13
CA ARG A 123 -4.53 -6.11 -21.32
C ARG A 123 -4.11 -7.31 -22.18
N ASP A 124 -3.17 -7.10 -23.08
CA ASP A 124 -2.63 -8.09 -24.02
C ASP A 124 -1.14 -8.43 -23.75
N ALA A 125 -0.54 -7.81 -22.74
CA ALA A 125 0.84 -8.04 -22.35
C ALA A 125 0.98 -8.10 -20.81
N PHE A 126 0.96 -9.29 -20.25
CA PHE A 126 1.07 -9.57 -18.83
C PHE A 126 1.87 -10.84 -18.55
N ILE A 127 2.42 -10.93 -17.34
CA ILE A 127 3.17 -12.12 -16.89
C ILE A 127 2.25 -13.12 -16.18
N LEU A 128 1.36 -12.61 -15.31
CA LEU A 128 0.43 -13.42 -14.55
C LEU A 128 -0.98 -13.24 -15.13
N PRO A 129 -1.63 -14.31 -15.62
CA PRO A 129 -3.02 -14.22 -16.05
C PRO A 129 -3.95 -14.07 -14.83
N ALA A 130 -5.08 -13.40 -15.03
CA ALA A 130 -6.14 -13.37 -14.02
C ALA A 130 -6.71 -14.78 -13.80
N VAL A 131 -7.14 -15.08 -12.55
CA VAL A 131 -7.73 -16.41 -12.22
C VAL A 131 -9.13 -16.57 -12.81
N THR A 132 -9.77 -15.48 -13.16
CA THR A 132 -11.03 -15.43 -13.93
C THR A 132 -11.06 -14.16 -14.75
N GLU A 133 -11.81 -14.19 -15.84
CA GLU A 133 -11.96 -13.07 -16.77
C GLU A 133 -13.42 -12.67 -16.90
N GLY A 134 -13.65 -11.35 -16.92
CA GLY A 134 -14.94 -10.75 -17.27
C GLY A 134 -15.14 -10.66 -18.79
N GLU A 135 -16.13 -9.92 -19.21
CA GLU A 135 -16.50 -9.77 -20.62
C GLU A 135 -15.42 -9.07 -21.47
N GLU A 136 -14.54 -8.28 -20.85
CA GLU A 136 -13.43 -7.57 -21.52
C GLU A 136 -12.06 -8.26 -21.33
N SER A 137 -12.04 -9.54 -21.01
CA SER A 137 -10.81 -10.34 -20.78
C SER A 137 -9.89 -9.78 -19.68
N ILE A 138 -10.45 -9.03 -18.73
CA ILE A 138 -9.82 -8.62 -17.50
C ILE A 138 -10.64 -9.11 -16.30
N PHE A 139 -10.02 -9.13 -15.12
CA PHE A 139 -10.74 -9.52 -13.89
C PHE A 139 -11.92 -8.58 -13.63
N PRO A 140 -13.10 -9.12 -13.22
CA PRO A 140 -14.32 -8.31 -13.01
C PRO A 140 -14.13 -7.19 -11.99
N THR A 141 -14.50 -5.97 -12.35
CA THR A 141 -14.38 -4.78 -11.51
C THR A 141 -15.72 -4.34 -10.93
N ILE A 142 -15.68 -3.39 -10.02
CA ILE A 142 -16.88 -2.78 -9.44
C ILE A 142 -17.77 -2.13 -10.51
N PHE A 143 -17.20 -1.71 -11.64
CA PHE A 143 -17.97 -1.12 -12.73
C PHE A 143 -18.95 -2.12 -13.34
N SER A 144 -18.49 -3.32 -13.73
CA SER A 144 -19.36 -4.38 -14.25
C SER A 144 -20.35 -4.86 -13.19
N VAL A 145 -19.94 -4.97 -11.93
CA VAL A 145 -20.79 -5.37 -10.80
C VAL A 145 -21.93 -4.37 -10.59
N VAL A 146 -21.64 -3.07 -10.58
CA VAL A 146 -22.65 -2.00 -10.44
C VAL A 146 -23.56 -1.95 -11.66
N LYS A 147 -23.01 -2.03 -12.88
CA LYS A 147 -23.81 -1.94 -14.11
C LYS A 147 -24.74 -3.13 -14.28
N LYS A 148 -24.31 -4.34 -13.91
CA LYS A 148 -25.18 -5.54 -13.94
C LYS A 148 -26.30 -5.47 -12.91
N ALA A 149 -26.05 -4.88 -11.74
CA ALA A 149 -27.08 -4.69 -10.70
C ALA A 149 -28.04 -3.53 -11.00
N HIS A 150 -27.56 -2.49 -11.67
CA HIS A 150 -28.31 -1.26 -11.97
C HIS A 150 -28.10 -0.83 -13.44
N PRO A 151 -28.59 -1.61 -14.41
CA PRO A 151 -28.31 -1.39 -15.83
C PRO A 151 -28.80 -0.04 -16.37
N GLU A 152 -29.84 0.53 -15.77
CA GLU A 152 -30.41 1.82 -16.12
C GLU A 152 -29.71 3.03 -15.50
N ARG A 153 -28.82 2.80 -14.53
CA ARG A 153 -28.14 3.90 -13.81
C ARG A 153 -26.77 4.16 -14.39
N ILE A 154 -26.34 5.41 -14.28
CA ILE A 154 -25.10 5.91 -14.86
C ILE A 154 -23.95 5.70 -13.88
N SER A 155 -22.82 5.19 -14.40
CA SER A 155 -21.54 5.13 -13.69
C SER A 155 -20.46 5.89 -14.46
N GLY A 156 -19.45 6.39 -13.75
CA GLY A 156 -18.36 7.16 -14.36
C GLY A 156 -16.98 6.90 -13.76
N ALA A 157 -15.97 7.09 -14.60
CA ALA A 157 -14.56 7.13 -14.24
C ALA A 157 -13.93 8.40 -14.82
N VAL A 158 -13.33 9.21 -13.97
CA VAL A 158 -12.58 10.42 -14.33
C VAL A 158 -11.20 10.30 -13.75
N TYR A 159 -10.16 10.31 -14.57
CA TYR A 159 -8.81 9.97 -14.10
C TYR A 159 -7.73 10.78 -14.82
N GLN A 160 -6.72 11.18 -14.06
CA GLN A 160 -5.57 11.91 -14.56
C GLN A 160 -4.53 10.97 -15.19
N TRP A 161 -4.26 9.82 -14.57
CA TRP A 161 -3.29 8.87 -15.08
C TRP A 161 -3.90 7.87 -16.06
N GLY A 162 -3.35 7.79 -17.30
CA GLY A 162 -3.82 6.86 -18.32
C GLY A 162 -3.68 5.39 -17.96
N GLY A 163 -2.72 5.05 -17.09
CA GLY A 163 -2.55 3.71 -16.55
C GLY A 163 -3.74 3.20 -15.73
N PHE A 164 -4.46 4.09 -15.02
CA PHE A 164 -5.72 3.73 -14.40
C PHE A 164 -6.78 3.35 -15.44
N GLY A 165 -6.84 4.12 -16.52
CA GLY A 165 -7.86 3.91 -17.57
C GLY A 165 -7.82 2.53 -18.23
N ARG A 166 -6.67 1.85 -18.29
CA ARG A 166 -6.55 0.49 -18.87
C ARG A 166 -7.09 -0.60 -17.94
N LEU A 167 -7.24 -0.30 -16.63
CA LEU A 167 -7.76 -1.24 -15.62
C LEU A 167 -9.29 -1.29 -15.60
N VAL A 168 -9.97 -0.31 -16.22
CA VAL A 168 -11.41 -0.11 -16.16
C VAL A 168 -12.11 -0.86 -17.29
N GLU A 169 -13.11 -1.68 -16.98
CA GLU A 169 -13.98 -2.33 -17.96
C GLU A 169 -14.84 -1.29 -18.69
N LYS A 170 -14.38 -0.84 -19.86
CA LYS A 170 -14.94 0.33 -20.60
C LYS A 170 -16.39 0.19 -21.01
N SER A 171 -16.83 -1.03 -21.36
CA SER A 171 -18.22 -1.31 -21.76
C SER A 171 -19.23 -1.16 -20.62
N PHE A 172 -18.75 -1.13 -19.37
CA PHE A 172 -19.58 -0.98 -18.18
C PHE A 172 -19.54 0.41 -17.55
N VAL A 173 -18.86 1.36 -18.20
CA VAL A 173 -18.73 2.75 -17.74
C VAL A 173 -19.43 3.68 -18.73
N ASP A 174 -20.47 4.39 -18.29
CA ASP A 174 -21.23 5.31 -19.14
C ASP A 174 -20.45 6.61 -19.43
N PHE A 175 -19.59 7.00 -18.49
CA PHE A 175 -18.78 8.21 -18.61
C PHE A 175 -17.32 7.92 -18.25
N ASP A 176 -16.48 7.73 -19.28
CA ASP A 176 -15.05 7.45 -19.16
C ASP A 176 -14.22 8.62 -19.69
N ARG A 177 -13.43 9.27 -18.83
CA ARG A 177 -12.66 10.47 -19.17
C ARG A 177 -11.26 10.46 -18.56
N ALA A 178 -10.26 10.43 -19.44
CA ALA A 178 -8.90 10.80 -19.12
C ALA A 178 -8.76 12.34 -19.16
N THR A 179 -7.98 12.90 -18.25
CA THR A 179 -7.76 14.33 -18.06
C THR A 179 -6.27 14.64 -18.08
N LYS A 180 -5.91 15.90 -18.26
CA LYS A 180 -4.50 16.34 -18.36
C LYS A 180 -3.88 16.72 -17.03
N ASP A 181 -4.70 17.20 -16.09
CA ASP A 181 -4.25 17.69 -14.78
C ASP A 181 -5.37 17.53 -13.73
N GLU A 182 -5.04 17.74 -12.48
CA GLU A 182 -5.94 17.61 -11.33
C GLU A 182 -7.10 18.62 -11.35
N TRP A 183 -6.90 19.79 -11.94
CA TRP A 183 -7.92 20.84 -12.02
C TRP A 183 -8.99 20.46 -13.03
N GLU A 184 -8.60 19.97 -14.20
CA GLU A 184 -9.51 19.44 -15.21
C GLU A 184 -10.26 18.21 -14.70
N THR A 185 -9.55 17.34 -13.94
CA THR A 185 -10.18 16.18 -13.29
C THR A 185 -11.32 16.60 -12.39
N ALA A 186 -11.07 17.57 -11.50
CA ALA A 186 -12.09 18.08 -10.60
C ALA A 186 -13.25 18.75 -11.36
N GLU A 187 -12.97 19.60 -12.34
CA GLU A 187 -14.00 20.30 -13.12
C GLU A 187 -14.93 19.33 -13.85
N ILE A 188 -14.36 18.33 -14.53
CA ILE A 188 -15.11 17.31 -15.26
C ILE A 188 -15.93 16.44 -14.29
N ALA A 189 -15.35 16.02 -13.16
CA ALA A 189 -16.06 15.24 -12.17
C ALA A 189 -17.21 16.00 -11.52
N GLU A 190 -17.02 17.27 -11.16
CA GLU A 190 -18.06 18.16 -10.62
C GLU A 190 -19.23 18.30 -11.59
N LYS A 191 -18.94 18.56 -12.87
CA LYS A 191 -19.96 18.67 -13.93
C LYS A 191 -20.72 17.36 -14.09
N PHE A 192 -20.00 16.23 -14.16
CA PHE A 192 -20.61 14.92 -14.29
C PHE A 192 -21.54 14.59 -13.12
N ILE A 193 -21.11 14.84 -11.86
CA ILE A 193 -21.92 14.65 -10.67
C ILE A 193 -23.20 15.48 -10.70
N LYS A 194 -23.08 16.76 -11.03
CA LYS A 194 -24.21 17.71 -11.05
C LYS A 194 -25.23 17.41 -12.13
N GLU A 195 -24.79 16.99 -13.32
CA GLU A 195 -25.66 16.79 -14.47
C GLU A 195 -26.26 15.39 -14.54
N GLN A 196 -25.50 14.36 -14.12
CA GLN A 196 -25.88 12.97 -14.38
C GLN A 196 -26.35 12.21 -13.13
N HIS A 197 -26.11 12.70 -11.92
CA HIS A 197 -26.49 12.04 -10.67
C HIS A 197 -26.10 10.56 -10.64
N PRO A 198 -24.81 10.21 -10.87
CA PRO A 198 -24.36 8.85 -11.09
C PRO A 198 -24.57 7.96 -9.87
N VAL A 199 -24.82 6.66 -10.07
CA VAL A 199 -24.87 5.66 -8.97
C VAL A 199 -23.49 5.41 -8.42
N PHE A 200 -22.48 5.39 -9.29
CA PHE A 200 -21.09 5.16 -8.91
C PHE A 200 -20.16 6.07 -9.72
N THR A 201 -19.21 6.69 -9.05
CA THR A 201 -18.16 7.48 -9.69
C THR A 201 -16.82 7.17 -9.05
N PHE A 202 -15.82 6.89 -9.87
CA PHE A 202 -14.42 6.83 -9.45
C PHE A 202 -13.69 8.05 -10.00
N ILE A 203 -13.01 8.79 -9.11
CA ILE A 203 -12.22 9.98 -9.45
C ILE A 203 -10.79 9.72 -9.02
N HIS A 204 -9.85 9.82 -9.96
CA HIS A 204 -8.43 9.55 -9.72
C HIS A 204 -7.60 10.80 -9.95
N PHE A 205 -6.82 11.20 -8.95
CA PHE A 205 -5.85 12.29 -8.99
C PHE A 205 -4.42 11.75 -8.89
N ASP A 206 -3.53 12.14 -9.80
CA ASP A 206 -2.15 11.64 -9.93
C ASP A 206 -1.09 12.59 -9.35
N HIS A 207 -1.40 13.86 -9.22
CA HIS A 207 -0.44 14.93 -8.98
C HIS A 207 0.35 14.80 -7.67
N VAL A 208 -0.16 14.08 -6.66
CA VAL A 208 0.56 13.89 -5.38
C VAL A 208 1.70 12.91 -5.54
N ASP A 209 1.47 11.80 -6.27
CA ASP A 209 2.54 10.86 -6.61
C ASP A 209 3.59 11.51 -7.52
N HIS A 210 3.16 12.30 -8.50
CA HIS A 210 4.07 13.09 -9.33
C HIS A 210 4.98 13.99 -8.49
N ALA A 211 4.45 14.69 -7.48
CA ALA A 211 5.26 15.48 -6.55
C ALA A 211 6.22 14.59 -5.73
N GLY A 212 5.79 13.40 -5.32
CA GLY A 212 6.62 12.41 -4.64
C GLY A 212 7.81 11.99 -5.48
N HIS A 213 7.60 11.68 -6.75
CA HIS A 213 8.67 11.30 -7.69
C HIS A 213 9.61 12.46 -8.06
N HIS A 214 9.08 13.66 -8.23
CA HIS A 214 9.86 14.81 -8.68
C HIS A 214 10.59 15.53 -7.54
N ASP A 215 9.88 15.82 -6.44
CA ASP A 215 10.39 16.65 -5.34
C ASP A 215 10.76 15.81 -4.11
N GLY A 216 10.30 14.55 -4.05
CA GLY A 216 10.51 13.62 -2.95
C GLY A 216 9.33 13.57 -1.99
N HIS A 217 8.96 12.35 -1.59
CA HIS A 217 7.98 12.13 -0.53
C HIS A 217 8.43 12.77 0.78
N LYS A 218 7.49 13.31 1.55
CA LYS A 218 7.72 14.03 2.83
C LYS A 218 8.38 15.41 2.70
N THR A 219 8.59 15.95 1.51
CA THR A 219 9.06 17.33 1.31
C THR A 219 7.93 18.34 1.43
N GLU A 220 8.27 19.62 1.56
CA GLU A 220 7.30 20.72 1.56
C GLU A 220 6.42 20.72 0.30
N LYS A 221 7.01 20.54 -0.87
CA LYS A 221 6.27 20.49 -2.14
C LYS A 221 5.31 19.30 -2.24
N TYR A 222 5.71 18.15 -1.72
CA TYR A 222 4.81 17.01 -1.59
C TYR A 222 3.61 17.33 -0.67
N LEU A 223 3.85 18.00 0.47
CA LEU A 223 2.79 18.43 1.38
C LEU A 223 1.89 19.50 0.75
N GLU A 224 2.42 20.40 -0.08
CA GLU A 224 1.63 21.34 -0.88
C GLU A 224 0.71 20.60 -1.87
N ALA A 225 1.20 19.56 -2.55
CA ALA A 225 0.39 18.74 -3.46
C ALA A 225 -0.75 18.02 -2.70
N VAL A 226 -0.49 17.49 -1.50
CA VAL A 226 -1.55 16.93 -0.64
C VAL A 226 -2.57 17.99 -0.22
N THR A 227 -2.14 19.21 0.06
CA THR A 227 -3.04 20.35 0.37
C THR A 227 -3.92 20.71 -0.83
N VAL A 228 -3.38 20.65 -2.05
CA VAL A 228 -4.16 20.82 -3.28
C VAL A 228 -5.20 19.72 -3.41
N ALA A 229 -4.81 18.44 -3.22
CA ALA A 229 -5.73 17.32 -3.24
C ALA A 229 -6.89 17.48 -2.25
N ASP A 230 -6.61 17.93 -1.01
CA ASP A 230 -7.63 18.23 -0.01
C ASP A 230 -8.64 19.26 -0.48
N SER A 231 -8.16 20.32 -1.15
CA SER A 231 -9.05 21.36 -1.69
C SER A 231 -9.94 20.83 -2.82
N LEU A 232 -9.40 19.97 -3.69
CA LEU A 232 -10.15 19.37 -4.79
C LEU A 232 -11.21 18.36 -4.28
N ILE A 233 -10.89 17.58 -3.24
CA ILE A 233 -11.86 16.75 -2.53
C ILE A 233 -13.00 17.63 -1.99
N GLY A 234 -12.68 18.78 -1.42
CA GLY A 234 -13.66 19.74 -0.94
C GLY A 234 -14.62 20.23 -2.04
N ARG A 235 -14.10 20.53 -3.23
CA ARG A 235 -14.90 20.92 -4.41
C ARG A 235 -15.84 19.78 -4.85
N ILE A 236 -15.35 18.54 -4.92
CA ILE A 236 -16.20 17.38 -5.25
C ILE A 236 -17.35 17.23 -4.24
N ILE A 237 -17.08 17.35 -2.95
CA ILE A 237 -18.13 17.27 -1.92
C ILE A 237 -19.15 18.42 -2.07
N GLU A 238 -18.70 19.61 -2.41
CA GLU A 238 -19.62 20.73 -2.64
C GLU A 238 -20.50 20.47 -3.86
N SER A 239 -19.96 19.90 -4.94
CA SER A 239 -20.76 19.52 -6.11
C SER A 239 -21.86 18.50 -5.78
N VAL A 240 -21.59 17.58 -4.85
CA VAL A 240 -22.58 16.62 -4.33
C VAL A 240 -23.70 17.31 -3.57
N LYS A 241 -23.39 18.37 -2.81
CA LYS A 241 -24.41 19.16 -2.09
C LYS A 241 -25.25 20.00 -3.07
N GLU A 242 -24.59 20.68 -3.99
CA GLU A 242 -25.25 21.50 -5.00
C GLU A 242 -26.17 20.69 -5.92
N SER A 243 -25.83 19.41 -6.17
CA SER A 243 -26.70 18.50 -6.93
C SER A 243 -27.90 17.95 -6.13
N GLY A 244 -27.98 18.24 -4.83
CA GLY A 244 -29.04 17.71 -3.95
C GLY A 244 -28.86 16.22 -3.59
N MET A 245 -27.71 15.61 -3.86
CA MET A 245 -27.44 14.18 -3.62
C MET A 245 -26.92 13.88 -2.21
N ILE A 246 -26.59 14.90 -1.42
CA ILE A 246 -25.83 14.76 -0.17
C ILE A 246 -26.47 13.79 0.84
N ASP A 247 -27.81 13.78 0.93
CA ASP A 247 -28.54 12.98 1.93
C ASP A 247 -28.58 11.48 1.64
N ASN A 248 -28.13 11.06 0.45
CA ASN A 248 -28.12 9.67 0.03
C ASN A 248 -26.81 9.28 -0.70
N THR A 249 -25.74 10.02 -0.47
CA THR A 249 -24.40 9.76 -1.00
C THR A 249 -23.46 9.26 0.08
N LEU A 250 -22.62 8.31 -0.33
CA LEU A 250 -21.43 7.87 0.36
C LEU A 250 -20.19 8.35 -0.40
N VAL A 251 -19.24 8.92 0.30
CA VAL A 251 -17.92 9.29 -0.24
C VAL A 251 -16.85 8.47 0.45
N ILE A 252 -15.97 7.85 -0.34
CA ILE A 252 -14.77 7.16 0.12
C ILE A 252 -13.56 7.90 -0.43
N VAL A 253 -12.62 8.27 0.42
CA VAL A 253 -11.32 8.84 0.04
C VAL A 253 -10.23 7.88 0.46
N SER A 254 -9.34 7.51 -0.47
CA SER A 254 -8.22 6.63 -0.21
C SER A 254 -7.05 6.93 -1.14
N SER A 255 -5.98 6.20 -0.96
CA SER A 255 -4.80 6.16 -1.84
C SER A 255 -4.51 4.73 -2.23
N ASP A 256 -3.70 4.54 -3.24
CA ASP A 256 -3.19 3.25 -3.66
C ASP A 256 -1.92 2.85 -2.89
N HIS A 257 -1.02 3.79 -2.66
CA HIS A 257 0.21 3.62 -1.88
C HIS A 257 0.66 4.94 -1.25
N GLY A 258 1.66 4.88 -0.42
CA GLY A 258 2.46 6.02 -0.01
C GLY A 258 3.77 6.05 -0.78
N GLY A 259 4.87 6.48 -0.14
CA GLY A 259 6.17 6.48 -0.82
C GLY A 259 7.31 6.86 0.10
N ILE A 260 8.53 6.62 -0.38
CA ILE A 260 9.77 6.84 0.36
C ILE A 260 10.83 7.43 -0.58
N GLY A 261 11.51 8.48 -0.15
CA GLY A 261 12.47 9.18 -1.02
C GLY A 261 11.80 9.71 -2.28
N TYR A 262 12.16 9.20 -3.43
CA TYR A 262 11.61 9.59 -4.74
C TYR A 262 10.81 8.47 -5.42
N GLY A 263 10.33 7.49 -4.68
CA GLY A 263 9.63 6.35 -5.27
C GLY A 263 8.79 5.55 -4.29
N HIS A 264 8.30 4.45 -4.80
CA HIS A 264 7.46 3.47 -4.12
C HIS A 264 7.66 2.10 -4.79
N GLY A 265 6.93 1.07 -4.40
CA GLY A 265 7.03 -0.29 -4.97
C GLY A 265 7.56 -1.32 -3.97
N GLY A 266 8.06 -0.86 -2.82
CA GLY A 266 8.60 -1.69 -1.75
C GLY A 266 7.56 -2.12 -0.72
N GLU A 267 8.06 -2.56 0.43
CA GLU A 267 7.26 -3.18 1.51
C GLU A 267 7.30 -2.39 2.83
N THR A 268 7.81 -1.15 2.79
CA THR A 268 7.90 -0.34 3.99
C THR A 268 6.52 0.14 4.43
N PRO A 269 6.31 0.39 5.73
CA PRO A 269 5.06 0.99 6.20
C PRO A 269 4.73 2.34 5.54
N ASP A 270 5.73 3.13 5.17
CA ASP A 270 5.54 4.42 4.49
C ASP A 270 5.00 4.27 3.06
N GLU A 271 5.22 3.12 2.43
CA GLU A 271 4.72 2.78 1.11
C GLU A 271 3.37 2.05 1.18
N ILE A 272 3.21 1.08 2.11
CA ILE A 272 2.05 0.21 2.13
C ILE A 272 0.86 0.76 2.92
N GLU A 273 1.09 1.61 3.95
CA GLU A 273 0.00 2.19 4.74
C GLU A 273 -0.61 3.40 4.04
N ILE A 274 -1.93 3.35 3.87
CA ILE A 274 -2.73 4.33 3.16
C ILE A 274 -3.88 4.84 4.04
N PRO A 275 -4.39 6.05 3.80
CA PRO A 275 -5.61 6.52 4.44
C PRO A 275 -6.82 5.79 3.85
N PHE A 276 -7.81 5.49 4.69
CA PHE A 276 -9.16 5.11 4.28
C PHE A 276 -10.13 5.97 5.08
N ILE A 277 -10.87 6.82 4.40
CA ILE A 277 -11.82 7.74 5.01
C ILE A 277 -13.16 7.55 4.31
N VAL A 278 -14.22 7.31 5.08
CA VAL A 278 -15.57 7.13 4.56
C VAL A 278 -16.52 8.07 5.28
N TRP A 279 -17.32 8.80 4.50
CA TRP A 279 -18.20 9.85 4.97
C TRP A 279 -19.52 9.87 4.20
N GLY A 280 -20.59 10.31 4.86
CA GLY A 280 -21.90 10.50 4.24
C GLY A 280 -22.99 9.67 4.91
N LYS A 281 -23.97 9.26 4.09
CA LYS A 281 -25.18 8.58 4.56
C LYS A 281 -24.87 7.28 5.28
N GLY A 282 -25.40 7.14 6.50
CA GLY A 282 -25.30 5.89 7.26
C GLY A 282 -23.97 5.63 7.95
N ILE A 283 -23.01 6.56 7.86
CA ILE A 283 -21.67 6.42 8.44
C ILE A 283 -21.65 6.91 9.90
N LYS A 284 -20.88 6.24 10.75
CA LYS A 284 -20.59 6.66 12.12
C LYS A 284 -19.72 7.92 12.09
N LYS A 285 -19.95 8.84 13.02
CA LYS A 285 -19.20 10.09 13.12
C LYS A 285 -17.99 9.94 14.05
N GLY A 286 -16.83 10.43 13.63
CA GLY A 286 -15.58 10.42 14.40
C GLY A 286 -15.14 9.02 14.83
N HIS A 287 -15.47 8.00 14.02
CA HIS A 287 -15.19 6.63 14.35
C HIS A 287 -13.87 6.18 13.70
N GLU A 288 -12.86 5.89 14.50
CA GLU A 288 -11.63 5.26 14.06
C GLU A 288 -11.83 3.75 13.93
N ILE A 289 -11.68 3.24 12.71
CA ILE A 289 -11.79 1.82 12.40
C ILE A 289 -10.55 1.11 12.93
N LYS A 290 -10.73 0.06 13.73
CA LYS A 290 -9.65 -0.60 14.47
C LYS A 290 -9.11 -1.85 13.78
N HIS A 291 -9.93 -2.54 13.00
CA HIS A 291 -9.48 -3.70 12.22
C HIS A 291 -8.73 -3.25 10.96
N THR A 292 -7.90 -4.15 10.42
CA THR A 292 -7.16 -3.87 9.20
C THR A 292 -8.12 -3.74 8.02
N VAL A 293 -7.97 -2.68 7.25
CA VAL A 293 -8.63 -2.45 5.97
C VAL A 293 -7.58 -2.58 4.88
N PHE A 294 -7.91 -3.31 3.81
CA PHE A 294 -7.06 -3.41 2.63
C PHE A 294 -7.66 -2.63 1.46
N THR A 295 -6.83 -2.25 0.50
CA THR A 295 -7.29 -1.52 -0.69
C THR A 295 -8.41 -2.26 -1.43
N TYR A 296 -8.37 -3.60 -1.51
CA TYR A 296 -9.42 -4.40 -2.14
C TYR A 296 -10.76 -4.44 -1.35
N ASP A 297 -10.79 -3.98 -0.10
CA ASP A 297 -12.04 -3.87 0.68
C ASP A 297 -12.91 -2.69 0.20
N ILE A 298 -12.35 -1.77 -0.60
CA ILE A 298 -13.06 -0.60 -1.11
C ILE A 298 -14.17 -1.02 -2.09
N ALA A 299 -13.87 -1.85 -3.09
CA ALA A 299 -14.89 -2.35 -4.01
C ALA A 299 -16.02 -3.10 -3.26
N ALA A 300 -15.65 -3.94 -2.31
CA ALA A 300 -16.62 -4.65 -1.47
C ALA A 300 -17.48 -3.69 -0.63
N THR A 301 -16.90 -2.60 -0.13
CA THR A 301 -17.63 -1.57 0.62
C THR A 301 -18.58 -0.78 -0.27
N VAL A 302 -18.20 -0.47 -1.51
CA VAL A 302 -19.06 0.15 -2.52
C VAL A 302 -20.26 -0.75 -2.81
N ALA A 303 -20.03 -2.03 -3.10
CA ALA A 303 -21.08 -3.01 -3.39
C ALA A 303 -22.05 -3.15 -2.19
N PHE A 304 -21.51 -3.26 -0.96
CA PHE A 304 -22.31 -3.32 0.27
C PHE A 304 -23.18 -2.07 0.45
N ALA A 305 -22.62 -0.88 0.24
CA ALA A 305 -23.34 0.40 0.36
C ALA A 305 -24.50 0.50 -0.64
N LEU A 306 -24.33 -0.03 -1.85
CA LEU A 306 -25.37 -0.05 -2.90
C LEU A 306 -26.33 -1.26 -2.78
N GLY A 307 -26.13 -2.12 -1.77
CA GLY A 307 -26.97 -3.33 -1.56
C GLY A 307 -26.75 -4.42 -2.61
N ILE A 308 -25.60 -4.45 -3.25
CA ILE A 308 -25.20 -5.41 -4.27
C ILE A 308 -24.49 -6.61 -3.63
N ASP A 309 -24.75 -7.82 -4.10
CA ASP A 309 -24.05 -9.02 -3.67
C ASP A 309 -22.63 -9.05 -4.23
N LEU A 310 -21.67 -9.48 -3.41
CA LEU A 310 -20.26 -9.56 -3.81
C LEU A 310 -20.05 -10.73 -4.78
N PRO A 311 -19.26 -10.55 -5.85
CA PRO A 311 -18.79 -11.68 -6.65
C PRO A 311 -18.03 -12.70 -5.79
N TYR A 312 -18.16 -13.97 -6.12
CA TYR A 312 -17.47 -15.05 -5.42
C TYR A 312 -15.95 -14.92 -5.47
N GLU A 313 -15.44 -14.41 -6.57
CA GLU A 313 -14.02 -14.26 -6.86
C GLU A 313 -13.35 -13.15 -6.02
N TRP A 314 -14.13 -12.25 -5.43
CA TRP A 314 -13.61 -11.17 -4.60
C TRP A 314 -13.25 -11.67 -3.21
N ILE A 315 -12.06 -11.29 -2.73
CA ILE A 315 -11.60 -11.54 -1.35
C ILE A 315 -11.86 -10.36 -0.42
N GLY A 316 -12.07 -9.17 -1.01
CA GLY A 316 -12.38 -7.95 -0.27
C GLY A 316 -13.62 -8.10 0.60
N ARG A 317 -13.57 -7.52 1.79
CA ARG A 317 -14.66 -7.52 2.77
C ARG A 317 -15.19 -6.11 2.94
N PRO A 318 -16.50 -5.90 2.94
CA PRO A 318 -17.04 -4.57 3.21
C PRO A 318 -16.67 -4.11 4.61
N VAL A 319 -16.21 -2.87 4.73
CA VAL A 319 -15.82 -2.23 6.00
C VAL A 319 -17.09 -1.86 6.79
N LYS A 320 -17.83 -2.87 7.23
CA LYS A 320 -19.13 -2.70 7.88
C LYS A 320 -19.03 -1.89 9.17
N SER A 321 -17.94 -2.01 9.90
CA SER A 321 -17.73 -1.26 11.16
C SER A 321 -17.79 0.26 10.97
N ALA A 322 -17.59 0.77 9.76
CA ALA A 322 -17.77 2.18 9.43
C ALA A 322 -19.24 2.64 9.49
N PHE A 323 -20.19 1.71 9.29
CA PHE A 323 -21.61 2.01 9.18
C PHE A 323 -22.31 1.96 10.54
N THR A 324 -23.32 2.82 10.71
CA THR A 324 -24.18 2.84 11.89
C THR A 324 -24.90 1.50 12.05
N GLY A 325 -24.92 0.97 13.26
CA GLY A 325 -25.56 -0.31 13.58
C GLY A 325 -24.64 -1.54 13.41
N HIS A 326 -23.44 -1.38 12.85
CA HIS A 326 -22.48 -2.47 12.72
C HIS A 326 -21.31 -2.30 13.72
N PRO A 327 -21.04 -3.30 14.58
CA PRO A 327 -19.92 -3.25 15.52
C PRO A 327 -18.57 -3.46 14.80
N GLU A 328 -17.47 -3.16 15.48
CA GLU A 328 -16.16 -3.67 15.09
C GLU A 328 -16.17 -5.21 15.13
N PRO A 329 -15.52 -5.88 14.20
CA PRO A 329 -15.36 -7.33 14.28
C PRO A 329 -14.48 -7.70 15.49
N ASP A 330 -14.68 -8.92 16.01
CA ASP A 330 -13.73 -9.48 16.97
C ASP A 330 -12.40 -9.74 16.27
N ILE A 331 -11.41 -8.90 16.59
CA ILE A 331 -10.07 -9.00 16.04
C ILE A 331 -9.14 -9.70 17.02
N ILE A 332 -8.32 -10.60 16.50
CA ILE A 332 -7.14 -11.04 17.23
C ILE A 332 -6.14 -9.90 17.15
N GLN A 333 -6.07 -9.10 18.21
CA GLN A 333 -5.03 -8.09 18.29
C GLN A 333 -3.68 -8.80 18.32
N SER A 334 -2.86 -8.57 17.30
CA SER A 334 -1.45 -8.89 17.41
C SER A 334 -0.91 -8.04 18.55
N LYS A 335 -0.55 -8.68 19.64
CA LYS A 335 0.07 -7.97 20.76
C LYS A 335 1.38 -7.37 20.25
N ASN A 336 1.48 -6.05 20.38
CA ASN A 336 2.74 -5.44 20.71
C ASN A 336 3.77 -5.39 19.58
N TYR A 337 3.38 -4.86 18.43
CA TYR A 337 4.32 -4.46 17.39
C TYR A 337 4.53 -2.94 17.45
N LEU A 338 5.78 -2.52 17.62
CA LEU A 338 6.20 -1.15 17.35
C LEU A 338 6.93 -1.10 16.01
N ALA A 339 6.57 -0.14 15.18
CA ALA A 339 7.34 0.14 13.98
C ALA A 339 8.77 0.54 14.35
N GLY A 340 9.75 0.08 13.58
CA GLY A 340 11.13 0.54 13.70
C GLY A 340 11.24 2.04 13.45
N PRO A 341 12.32 2.69 13.92
CA PRO A 341 12.56 4.10 13.62
C PRO A 341 12.95 4.29 12.16
N SER A 342 12.60 5.44 11.60
CA SER A 342 13.11 5.90 10.30
C SER A 342 14.47 6.58 10.51
N ILE A 343 15.52 6.07 9.88
CA ILE A 343 16.88 6.64 9.91
C ILE A 343 17.15 7.32 8.57
N TYR A 344 17.47 8.61 8.60
CA TYR A 344 17.67 9.43 7.40
C TYR A 344 19.15 9.63 7.06
N PRO A 345 19.53 9.60 5.77
CA PRO A 345 18.67 9.35 4.61
C PRO A 345 18.01 7.99 4.63
N LEU A 346 16.72 7.96 4.23
CA LEU A 346 15.93 6.73 4.22
C LEU A 346 16.49 5.69 3.25
N PRO A 347 16.26 4.40 3.48
CA PRO A 347 16.61 3.37 2.53
C PRO A 347 15.86 3.60 1.21
N ARG A 348 16.52 3.26 0.10
CA ARG A 348 15.93 3.20 -1.24
C ARG A 348 15.91 1.76 -1.69
N LEU A 349 15.24 1.48 -2.80
CA LEU A 349 15.28 0.14 -3.39
C LEU A 349 16.74 -0.28 -3.59
N TYR A 350 17.15 -1.38 -2.95
CA TYR A 350 18.51 -1.93 -2.92
C TYR A 350 19.59 -1.09 -2.19
N GLU A 351 19.22 0.02 -1.55
CA GLU A 351 20.14 0.84 -0.78
C GLU A 351 19.68 0.95 0.68
N PRO A 352 20.52 0.60 1.67
CA PRO A 352 20.16 0.78 3.08
C PRO A 352 20.12 2.27 3.44
N ALA A 353 19.49 2.59 4.58
CA ALA A 353 19.55 3.93 5.16
C ALA A 353 21.00 4.40 5.37
N GLY A 354 21.26 5.69 5.25
CA GLY A 354 22.60 6.27 5.35
C GLY A 354 23.12 6.79 4.01
N GLY A 355 24.36 6.49 3.67
CA GLY A 355 24.95 6.93 2.40
C GLY A 355 26.44 7.23 2.48
N LEU A 356 26.98 7.73 1.35
CA LEU A 356 28.38 8.09 1.18
C LEU A 356 28.56 9.62 1.26
N TYR A 357 29.52 10.04 2.06
CA TYR A 357 29.87 11.45 2.31
C TYR A 357 31.37 11.62 2.08
N ILE A 358 31.74 12.34 1.02
CA ILE A 358 33.13 12.57 0.65
C ILE A 358 33.52 13.99 1.02
N ASP A 359 34.63 14.14 1.76
CA ASP A 359 35.16 15.44 2.25
C ASP A 359 34.12 16.29 3.02
N THR A 360 33.14 15.62 3.62
CA THR A 360 32.08 16.25 4.43
C THR A 360 31.64 15.33 5.56
N THR A 361 30.85 15.84 6.47
CA THR A 361 30.24 15.11 7.56
C THR A 361 28.85 14.62 7.20
N ALA A 362 28.37 13.55 7.86
CA ALA A 362 27.04 12.99 7.64
C ALA A 362 26.07 13.48 8.70
N LEU A 363 24.93 14.03 8.34
CA LEU A 363 23.84 14.36 9.24
C LEU A 363 22.97 13.13 9.46
N VAL A 364 22.80 12.72 10.72
CA VAL A 364 21.89 11.67 11.15
C VAL A 364 20.63 12.28 11.73
N LYS A 365 19.48 11.93 11.16
CA LYS A 365 18.15 12.23 11.70
C LYS A 365 17.42 10.91 11.92
N ILE A 366 16.75 10.75 13.07
CA ILE A 366 15.98 9.54 13.41
C ILE A 366 14.58 9.97 13.83
N GLU A 367 13.56 9.31 13.31
CA GLU A 367 12.17 9.61 13.62
C GLU A 367 11.40 8.36 14.01
N SER A 368 10.37 8.51 14.83
CA SER A 368 9.41 7.47 15.16
C SER A 368 8.03 7.86 14.67
N ARG A 369 7.28 6.89 14.16
CA ARG A 369 5.85 7.02 13.84
C ARG A 369 4.95 6.89 15.07
N GLU A 370 5.52 6.44 16.20
CA GLU A 370 4.79 6.18 17.44
C GLU A 370 4.82 7.41 18.35
N ASP A 371 3.67 8.04 18.52
CA ASP A 371 3.55 9.22 19.39
C ASP A 371 3.96 8.90 20.83
N GLY A 372 4.79 9.76 21.41
CA GLY A 372 5.28 9.62 22.77
C GLY A 372 6.27 8.47 23.01
N ALA A 373 6.77 7.83 21.95
CA ALA A 373 7.77 6.79 22.05
C ALA A 373 9.18 7.38 22.23
N LYS A 374 10.05 6.64 22.95
CA LYS A 374 11.46 6.94 23.12
C LYS A 374 12.26 6.26 22.01
N ILE A 375 13.15 6.99 21.34
CA ILE A 375 14.14 6.41 20.42
C ILE A 375 15.46 6.28 21.16
N VAL A 376 16.10 5.12 21.07
CA VAL A 376 17.47 4.90 21.58
C VAL A 376 18.35 4.34 20.48
N TYR A 377 19.64 4.66 20.53
CA TYR A 377 20.58 4.27 19.48
C TYR A 377 21.98 3.96 20.00
N THR A 378 22.77 3.28 19.16
CA THR A 378 24.20 3.00 19.33
C THR A 378 24.98 3.40 18.07
N LEU A 379 26.28 3.67 18.22
CA LEU A 379 27.21 4.05 17.15
C LEU A 379 28.42 3.11 17.04
N ASP A 380 28.48 2.10 17.88
CA ASP A 380 29.62 1.17 18.02
C ASP A 380 29.35 -0.22 17.42
N GLY A 381 28.24 -0.35 16.64
CA GLY A 381 27.83 -1.61 16.04
C GLY A 381 27.08 -2.56 16.95
N THR A 382 26.95 -2.25 18.25
CA THR A 382 26.16 -3.05 19.18
C THR A 382 24.66 -2.84 18.97
N ASP A 383 23.86 -3.80 19.42
CA ASP A 383 22.40 -3.70 19.38
C ASP A 383 21.93 -2.73 20.49
N PRO A 384 21.08 -1.74 20.16
CA PRO A 384 20.55 -0.81 21.14
C PRO A 384 19.56 -1.49 22.09
N GLY A 385 19.57 -1.09 23.35
CA GLY A 385 18.65 -1.55 24.38
C GLY A 385 18.15 -0.36 25.23
N GLU A 386 17.36 -0.64 26.27
CA GLU A 386 16.71 0.39 27.11
C GLU A 386 17.67 1.44 27.69
N ASN A 387 18.92 1.04 27.95
CA ASN A 387 19.98 1.88 28.54
C ASN A 387 20.86 2.56 27.48
N SER A 388 20.61 2.34 26.20
CA SER A 388 21.36 3.00 25.14
C SER A 388 21.07 4.50 25.07
N THR A 389 21.89 5.23 24.31
CA THR A 389 21.78 6.69 24.18
C THR A 389 20.40 7.08 23.65
N VAL A 390 19.73 8.01 24.34
CA VAL A 390 18.44 8.53 23.90
C VAL A 390 18.66 9.53 22.78
N TYR A 391 17.99 9.32 21.65
CA TYR A 391 17.95 10.28 20.56
C TYR A 391 17.07 11.48 20.93
N LYS A 392 17.61 12.69 20.80
CA LYS A 392 16.90 13.95 21.10
C LYS A 392 16.80 14.87 19.91
N GLU A 393 17.87 14.95 19.12
CA GLU A 393 18.00 15.86 17.98
C GLU A 393 18.97 15.30 16.94
N PRO A 394 18.94 15.78 15.70
CA PRO A 394 19.90 15.38 14.67
C PRO A 394 21.34 15.69 15.09
N PHE A 395 22.25 14.79 14.73
CA PHE A 395 23.68 14.91 15.05
C PHE A 395 24.57 14.60 13.83
N MET A 396 25.81 15.07 13.88
CA MET A 396 26.79 14.90 12.81
C MET A 396 27.74 13.72 13.08
N LEU A 397 28.08 12.99 12.03
CA LEU A 397 29.12 11.97 12.02
C LEU A 397 30.34 12.46 11.24
N GLU A 398 31.50 12.39 11.85
CA GLU A 398 32.81 12.73 11.22
C GLU A 398 33.54 11.47 10.72
N GLN A 399 33.07 10.29 11.05
CA GLN A 399 33.66 8.99 10.71
C GLN A 399 32.60 8.03 10.19
N SER A 400 33.04 7.05 9.38
CA SER A 400 32.17 5.96 8.96
C SER A 400 31.59 5.23 10.17
N THR A 401 30.26 5.13 10.22
CA THR A 401 29.54 4.66 11.40
C THR A 401 28.29 3.88 11.00
N VAL A 402 28.02 2.80 11.72
CA VAL A 402 26.70 2.14 11.67
C VAL A 402 25.87 2.67 12.80
N VAL A 403 24.79 3.34 12.47
CA VAL A 403 23.79 3.81 13.44
C VAL A 403 22.74 2.71 13.59
N SER A 404 22.67 2.08 14.76
CA SER A 404 21.60 1.11 15.08
C SER A 404 20.60 1.77 16.03
N ALA A 405 19.31 1.68 15.77
CA ALA A 405 18.29 2.33 16.59
C ALA A 405 17.04 1.46 16.76
N ILE A 406 16.37 1.64 17.89
CA ILE A 406 15.05 1.06 18.21
C ILE A 406 14.11 2.12 18.76
N VAL A 407 12.82 1.85 18.65
CA VAL A 407 11.76 2.59 19.33
C VAL A 407 11.33 1.81 20.56
N ILE A 408 11.15 2.52 21.69
CA ILE A 408 10.66 1.96 22.94
C ILE A 408 9.42 2.73 23.37
N LYS A 409 8.35 2.00 23.67
CA LYS A 409 7.13 2.57 24.24
C LYS A 409 6.55 1.61 25.27
N GLU A 410 6.39 2.10 26.49
CA GLU A 410 6.03 1.28 27.64
C GLU A 410 7.00 0.10 27.83
N HIS A 411 6.53 -1.14 27.68
CA HIS A 411 7.31 -2.37 27.78
C HIS A 411 7.68 -2.98 26.43
N LEU A 412 7.37 -2.26 25.32
CA LEU A 412 7.58 -2.74 23.96
C LEU A 412 8.85 -2.17 23.34
N GLN A 413 9.51 -2.97 22.53
CA GLN A 413 10.64 -2.58 21.70
C GLN A 413 10.35 -2.94 20.24
N SER A 414 10.74 -2.05 19.33
CA SER A 414 10.70 -2.33 17.90
C SER A 414 11.82 -3.27 17.46
N LYS A 415 11.78 -3.73 16.21
CA LYS A 415 12.96 -4.27 15.56
C LYS A 415 14.05 -3.20 15.47
N ILE A 416 15.30 -3.66 15.35
CA ILE A 416 16.46 -2.78 15.17
C ILE A 416 16.49 -2.34 13.70
N GLU A 417 16.54 -1.03 13.48
CA GLU A 417 16.84 -0.45 12.19
C GLU A 417 18.30 0.05 12.18
N ARG A 418 18.94 -0.06 11.00
CA ARG A 418 20.35 0.33 10.84
C ARG A 418 20.52 1.28 9.66
N GLY A 419 21.26 2.36 9.92
CA GLY A 419 21.75 3.28 8.89
C GLY A 419 23.27 3.14 8.73
N TYR A 420 23.72 3.03 7.51
CA TYR A 420 25.14 2.84 7.17
C TYR A 420 25.71 4.12 6.58
N TYR A 421 26.48 4.83 7.37
CA TYR A 421 27.10 6.10 6.96
C TYR A 421 28.57 5.87 6.66
N ARG A 422 28.97 6.11 5.45
CA ARG A 422 30.35 6.07 5.02
C ARG A 422 30.86 7.49 4.86
N VAL A 423 31.73 7.93 5.76
CA VAL A 423 32.42 9.22 5.72
C VAL A 423 33.86 8.96 5.28
N ALA A 424 34.27 9.53 4.16
CA ALA A 424 35.58 9.31 3.59
C ALA A 424 36.19 10.63 3.03
N SER A 425 37.51 10.68 3.00
CA SER A 425 38.20 11.75 2.29
C SER A 425 38.52 11.35 0.83
N SER A 426 38.64 12.32 -0.06
CA SER A 426 39.01 12.11 -1.46
C SER A 426 40.47 11.68 -1.66
N GLY A 427 41.25 11.53 -0.58
CA GLY A 427 42.65 11.10 -0.60
C GLY A 427 42.88 9.73 -1.22
N ASP A 428 44.14 9.43 -1.56
CA ASP A 428 44.55 8.26 -2.35
C ASP A 428 44.24 6.90 -1.73
N LYS A 429 44.06 6.85 -0.43
CA LYS A 429 43.85 5.59 0.32
C LYS A 429 42.40 5.08 0.30
N ASN A 430 41.45 5.89 -0.16
CA ASN A 430 40.02 5.53 -0.16
C ASN A 430 39.51 5.28 -1.58
N GLY A 431 38.48 4.42 -1.71
CA GLY A 431 37.86 4.12 -2.98
C GLY A 431 38.49 2.97 -3.74
N VAL A 432 37.91 2.66 -4.87
CA VAL A 432 38.34 1.60 -5.79
C VAL A 432 38.58 2.18 -7.18
N HIS A 433 39.53 1.60 -7.90
CA HIS A 433 39.76 1.94 -9.30
C HIS A 433 38.80 1.16 -10.18
N TYR A 434 38.23 1.83 -11.20
CA TYR A 434 37.41 1.19 -12.20
C TYR A 434 38.00 1.31 -13.59
N ARG A 435 37.73 0.32 -14.45
CA ARG A 435 37.97 0.32 -15.89
C ARG A 435 36.65 -0.06 -16.57
N TYR A 436 36.18 0.78 -17.47
CA TYR A 436 34.94 0.65 -18.22
C TYR A 436 35.24 0.24 -19.66
N TYR A 437 34.51 -0.76 -20.13
CA TYR A 437 34.66 -1.39 -21.44
C TYR A 437 33.31 -1.47 -22.14
N GLU A 438 33.33 -1.33 -23.47
CA GLU A 438 32.15 -1.61 -24.31
C GLU A 438 32.49 -2.67 -25.34
N GLY A 439 31.48 -3.45 -25.72
CA GLY A 439 31.59 -4.47 -26.73
C GLY A 439 30.24 -4.77 -27.40
N GLU A 440 30.20 -5.79 -28.25
CA GLU A 440 28.98 -6.25 -28.90
C GLU A 440 28.86 -7.77 -28.79
N GLY A 441 27.62 -8.24 -28.58
CA GLY A 441 27.32 -9.66 -28.55
C GLY A 441 27.97 -10.44 -27.40
N TRP A 442 28.33 -9.77 -26.30
CA TRP A 442 28.89 -10.43 -25.12
C TRP A 442 27.81 -11.25 -24.40
N LYS A 443 27.95 -12.57 -24.49
CA LYS A 443 27.14 -13.52 -23.71
C LYS A 443 27.85 -14.03 -22.45
N ARG A 444 29.11 -13.65 -22.28
CA ARG A 444 29.99 -13.97 -21.15
C ARG A 444 30.88 -12.77 -20.87
N LEU A 445 31.54 -12.78 -19.72
CA LEU A 445 32.55 -11.80 -19.38
C LEU A 445 33.67 -11.80 -20.42
N PRO A 446 34.10 -10.62 -20.93
CA PRO A 446 35.19 -10.55 -21.85
C PRO A 446 36.53 -10.85 -21.15
N LEU A 447 37.54 -11.19 -21.93
CA LEU A 447 38.93 -11.28 -21.45
C LEU A 447 39.45 -9.85 -21.34
N PHE A 448 39.36 -9.25 -20.17
CA PHE A 448 39.72 -7.85 -19.92
C PHE A 448 41.18 -7.49 -20.29
N ASP A 449 42.10 -8.43 -20.09
CA ASP A 449 43.54 -8.24 -20.46
C ASP A 449 43.76 -8.11 -21.97
N ALA A 450 42.77 -8.51 -22.77
CA ALA A 450 42.83 -8.36 -24.24
C ALA A 450 42.09 -7.10 -24.75
N LEU A 451 41.54 -6.28 -23.85
CA LEU A 451 40.75 -5.12 -24.20
C LEU A 451 41.36 -3.86 -23.64
N GLU A 452 41.26 -2.78 -24.41
CA GLU A 452 41.59 -1.45 -23.92
C GLU A 452 40.34 -0.83 -23.25
N PRO A 453 40.46 -0.30 -22.02
CA PRO A 453 39.35 0.37 -21.38
C PRO A 453 39.02 1.69 -22.09
N ILE A 454 37.74 1.92 -22.36
CA ILE A 454 37.28 3.20 -22.93
C ILE A 454 37.41 4.32 -21.89
N LYS A 455 37.20 3.98 -20.62
CA LYS A 455 37.30 4.91 -19.51
C LYS A 455 37.84 4.19 -18.28
N SER A 456 38.66 4.90 -17.53
CA SER A 456 39.11 4.45 -16.22
C SER A 456 39.12 5.62 -15.24
N GLY A 457 39.00 5.31 -13.97
CA GLY A 457 38.96 6.32 -12.92
C GLY A 457 38.93 5.70 -11.54
N LYS A 458 38.59 6.51 -10.58
CA LYS A 458 38.41 6.13 -9.20
C LYS A 458 36.96 6.44 -8.78
N THR A 459 36.35 5.52 -8.06
CA THR A 459 35.03 5.72 -7.42
C THR A 459 35.07 5.28 -5.96
N TYR A 460 34.15 5.77 -5.16
CA TYR A 460 34.06 5.45 -3.75
C TYR A 460 32.97 4.42 -3.45
N GLU A 461 32.17 4.08 -4.45
CA GLU A 461 31.14 3.05 -4.38
C GLU A 461 31.18 2.15 -5.63
N ILE A 462 30.81 0.90 -5.46
CA ILE A 462 30.67 -0.04 -6.59
C ILE A 462 29.24 0.12 -7.11
N ARG A 463 29.03 1.15 -7.95
CA ARG A 463 27.76 1.48 -8.57
C ARG A 463 27.92 1.75 -10.05
N ILE A 464 26.90 1.41 -10.83
CA ILE A 464 26.86 1.73 -12.27
C ILE A 464 26.57 3.21 -12.48
N ASN A 465 25.69 3.79 -11.67
CA ASN A 465 25.19 5.17 -11.84
C ASN A 465 26.30 6.25 -11.75
N ASP A 466 27.41 5.96 -11.07
CA ASP A 466 28.52 6.89 -10.91
C ASP A 466 29.48 6.89 -12.11
N ILE A 467 29.29 5.95 -13.03
CA ILE A 467 30.11 5.78 -14.20
C ILE A 467 29.26 6.01 -15.45
N PRO A 468 29.50 7.08 -16.24
CA PRO A 468 28.78 7.26 -17.49
C PRO A 468 28.98 6.06 -18.40
N ALA A 469 27.92 5.26 -18.53
CA ALA A 469 27.87 4.03 -19.29
C ALA A 469 26.69 4.09 -20.27
N ARG A 470 26.74 3.28 -21.32
CA ARG A 470 25.57 3.02 -22.16
C ARG A 470 24.62 2.03 -21.45
N ASP A 471 23.41 1.89 -21.95
CA ASP A 471 22.40 1.06 -21.31
C ASP A 471 22.70 -0.44 -21.35
N GLU A 472 23.38 -0.92 -22.42
CA GLU A 472 23.67 -2.33 -22.66
C GLU A 472 25.06 -2.58 -23.22
N GLN A 473 25.52 -3.85 -23.20
CA GLN A 473 26.74 -4.32 -23.83
C GLN A 473 28.01 -3.61 -23.34
N PHE A 474 28.10 -3.43 -22.03
CA PHE A 474 29.27 -2.90 -21.36
C PHE A 474 29.73 -3.80 -20.21
N ALA A 475 30.95 -3.56 -19.74
CA ALA A 475 31.48 -4.21 -18.55
C ALA A 475 32.33 -3.25 -17.74
N ILE A 476 32.32 -3.38 -16.42
CA ILE A 476 33.13 -2.59 -15.51
C ILE A 476 33.97 -3.53 -14.65
N LEU A 477 35.25 -3.30 -14.60
CA LEU A 477 36.19 -4.01 -13.72
C LEU A 477 36.63 -3.06 -12.60
N TYR A 478 36.31 -3.45 -11.35
CA TYR A 478 36.71 -2.73 -10.14
C TYR A 478 37.92 -3.43 -9.51
N ASN A 479 38.92 -2.67 -9.11
CA ASN A 479 40.11 -3.12 -8.38
C ASN A 479 40.34 -2.25 -7.15
N GLY A 480 40.57 -2.89 -6.00
CA GLY A 480 40.78 -2.20 -4.74
C GLY A 480 41.22 -3.14 -3.64
N TYR A 481 41.35 -2.59 -2.44
CA TYR A 481 41.71 -3.33 -1.23
C TYR A 481 40.59 -3.19 -0.21
N LEU A 482 40.26 -4.29 0.46
CA LEU A 482 39.34 -4.29 1.60
C LEU A 482 40.18 -4.32 2.87
N GLN A 483 40.09 -3.29 3.68
CA GLN A 483 40.70 -3.27 5.01
C GLN A 483 39.74 -3.99 5.98
N ILE A 484 40.29 -4.97 6.69
CA ILE A 484 39.58 -5.75 7.70
C ILE A 484 40.24 -5.50 9.04
N ASP A 485 39.51 -4.86 9.95
CA ASP A 485 40.05 -4.38 11.23
C ASP A 485 40.09 -5.47 12.32
N SER A 486 39.38 -6.60 12.16
CA SER A 486 39.45 -7.73 13.11
C SER A 486 39.35 -9.08 12.42
N LYS A 487 39.96 -10.11 13.03
CA LYS A 487 39.95 -11.49 12.52
C LYS A 487 38.71 -12.30 12.92
N GLU A 488 37.81 -11.75 13.72
CA GLU A 488 36.79 -12.57 14.42
C GLU A 488 35.61 -13.01 13.56
N ASN A 489 35.42 -12.47 12.37
CA ASN A 489 34.25 -12.76 11.51
C ASN A 489 34.58 -13.19 10.07
N ILE A 490 35.82 -13.64 9.80
CA ILE A 490 36.16 -14.14 8.47
C ILE A 490 35.97 -15.66 8.45
N PRO A 491 35.15 -16.23 7.54
CA PRO A 491 35.06 -17.68 7.40
C PRO A 491 36.46 -18.26 7.11
N THR A 492 36.89 -19.22 7.90
CA THR A 492 38.24 -19.85 7.86
C THR A 492 38.56 -20.59 6.57
N THR A 493 37.68 -20.58 5.58
CA THR A 493 37.82 -21.29 4.29
C THR A 493 38.36 -20.44 3.15
N SER A 494 38.58 -19.14 3.36
CA SER A 494 39.16 -18.27 2.32
C SER A 494 40.60 -17.91 2.67
N PRO A 495 41.56 -18.03 1.73
CA PRO A 495 42.89 -17.48 1.93
C PRO A 495 42.83 -15.99 2.22
N PRO A 496 43.81 -15.39 2.92
CA PRO A 496 43.80 -13.95 3.16
C PRO A 496 43.78 -13.22 1.83
N MET A 497 42.65 -12.61 1.51
CA MET A 497 42.53 -11.83 0.27
C MET A 497 43.22 -10.47 0.47
N THR A 498 44.29 -10.29 -0.25
CA THR A 498 44.98 -9.01 -0.32
C THR A 498 44.40 -8.09 -1.39
N GLU A 499 43.66 -8.66 -2.37
CA GLU A 499 43.05 -7.92 -3.48
C GLU A 499 41.66 -8.52 -3.77
N VAL A 500 40.67 -7.65 -3.92
CA VAL A 500 39.30 -8.04 -4.28
C VAL A 500 38.96 -7.41 -5.62
N SER A 501 38.69 -8.24 -6.61
CA SER A 501 38.18 -7.83 -7.90
C SER A 501 36.70 -8.17 -8.01
N TYR A 502 35.85 -7.16 -8.21
CA TYR A 502 34.43 -7.33 -8.46
C TYR A 502 34.11 -7.06 -9.92
N LEU A 503 33.27 -7.87 -10.45
CA LEU A 503 32.81 -7.78 -11.81
C LEU A 503 31.29 -7.65 -11.83
N LEU A 504 30.81 -6.53 -12.35
CA LEU A 504 29.40 -6.30 -12.61
C LEU A 504 29.14 -6.40 -14.11
N THR A 505 28.29 -7.32 -14.50
CA THR A 505 27.77 -7.38 -15.87
C THR A 505 26.29 -7.10 -15.82
N VAL A 506 25.84 -6.11 -16.54
CA VAL A 506 24.41 -5.85 -16.77
C VAL A 506 24.03 -6.45 -18.12
N ARG A 507 23.00 -7.26 -18.16
CA ARG A 507 22.43 -7.84 -19.38
C ARG A 507 21.40 -6.92 -19.99
#